data_03685c5f0084de1cb057d98a3300e031
#
_entry.id   03685c5f0084de1cb057d98a3300e031
#
_cell.length_a   1.000
_cell.length_b   1.000
_cell.length_c   1.000
_cell.angle_alpha   90.00
_cell.angle_beta   90.00
_cell.angle_gamma   90.00
#
_symmetry.space_group_name_H-M   'P 1'
#
loop_
_entity.id
_entity.type
_entity.pdbx_description
1 polymer ?
#
loop_
_entity_poly.entity_id
_entity_poly.type
_entity_poly.pdbx_seq_one_letter_code
_entity_poly.pdbx_strand_id
1 'polypeptide(L)'
;MKRMTLRIFGVLGLALGLSVAGLRADVIEQVLVKVNGEILTKTDVEQLQVSALRASNPNVTAADLQNDVALRKMLDEVTPRVIVNAIDELLLVQRGRELGLKMTDEQFNGILANIRKENKLDTEEKFQAALKQEGLTIPGLRKAFEKQMLINRVQQQDVFARISISEEESRAYFDAHKEEFLTNESVTLRELFVRAATTAPAEGPAAAQAAMTAAREKIEQIRQRVLKEDFAAVAGEVSDAASKANGGLIGPLGVEELNPDIQKLLSTLKVGQVSEPLDAGNGYRLLKLDARVPRKQATFEEARDQIADKVFNQRRAGEVLKYLERLRAQAIIEWKSPSLKAAFDVGVVEAGKALVEEAAKARPAAPPKAGSNP
;
A
#
# COMPACT_ATOMS: atom_id res chain seq x y z
N MET A 1 -7.17 8.02 2.80
CA MET A 1 -5.80 8.35 2.37
C MET A 1 -4.82 7.70 3.35
N LYS A 2 -4.41 6.46 3.06
CA LYS A 2 -3.42 5.75 3.87
C LYS A 2 -2.06 6.44 3.69
N ARG A 3 -1.53 6.95 4.77
CA ARG A 3 -0.19 7.52 4.84
C ARG A 3 0.82 6.43 4.53
N MET A 4 1.34 6.44 3.30
CA MET A 4 2.48 5.62 2.90
C MET A 4 3.71 6.27 3.51
N THR A 5 4.00 5.92 4.77
CA THR A 5 5.28 6.23 5.39
C THR A 5 6.35 5.43 4.66
N LEU A 6 7.08 6.09 3.78
CA LEU A 6 8.27 5.56 3.14
C LEU A 6 9.31 5.26 4.23
N ARG A 7 9.34 4.00 4.69
CA ARG A 7 10.40 3.50 5.56
C ARG A 7 11.65 3.30 4.72
N ILE A 8 12.34 4.40 4.38
CA ILE A 8 13.68 4.37 3.74
C ILE A 8 14.79 4.12 4.79
N PHE A 9 14.46 4.23 6.07
CA PHE A 9 15.40 4.06 7.16
C PHE A 9 15.35 2.64 7.73
N GLY A 10 16.16 1.76 7.21
CA GLY A 10 16.22 0.41 7.77
C GLY A 10 17.27 -0.55 7.23
N VAL A 11 18.19 -0.12 6.38
CA VAL A 11 19.24 -1.02 5.90
C VAL A 11 20.52 -0.24 5.61
N LEU A 12 21.32 0.05 6.61
CA LEU A 12 22.79 0.08 6.55
C LEU A 12 23.36 0.51 7.91
N GLY A 13 23.72 -0.41 8.71
CA GLY A 13 24.42 -0.12 9.96
C GLY A 13 25.02 -1.38 10.56
N LEU A 14 26.11 -1.86 9.98
CA LEU A 14 27.11 -2.63 10.73
C LEU A 14 28.47 -2.55 10.02
N ALA A 15 29.17 -1.44 10.25
CA ALA A 15 30.63 -1.41 10.11
C ALA A 15 31.21 -2.09 11.37
N LEU A 16 31.54 -3.39 11.27
CA LEU A 16 32.36 -4.05 12.27
C LEU A 16 33.78 -3.45 12.22
N GLY A 17 34.15 -2.70 13.22
CA GLY A 17 35.52 -2.33 13.51
C GLY A 17 36.30 -3.57 13.90
N LEU A 18 36.95 -4.21 12.95
CA LEU A 18 38.06 -5.11 13.16
C LEU A 18 39.36 -4.31 12.91
N SER A 19 39.93 -3.77 13.98
CA SER A 19 41.31 -3.32 14.00
C SER A 19 42.22 -4.56 13.93
N VAL A 20 42.58 -4.95 12.71
CA VAL A 20 43.70 -5.87 12.46
C VAL A 20 44.82 -5.10 11.83
N ALA A 21 45.94 -5.03 12.56
CA ALA A 21 47.18 -4.48 12.09
C ALA A 21 47.66 -5.19 10.80
N GLY A 22 47.92 -4.39 9.79
CA GLY A 22 48.96 -4.58 8.79
C GLY A 22 49.01 -5.87 7.98
N LEU A 23 48.04 -6.06 7.06
CA LEU A 23 48.26 -6.61 5.73
C LEU A 23 47.30 -5.85 4.81
N ARG A 24 47.83 -4.90 4.04
CA ARG A 24 47.10 -4.39 2.86
C ARG A 24 47.07 -5.53 1.86
N ALA A 25 46.10 -6.42 1.99
CA ALA A 25 45.62 -7.19 0.86
C ALA A 25 44.90 -6.18 -0.02
N ASP A 26 45.43 -5.88 -1.19
CA ASP A 26 44.64 -5.28 -2.26
C ASP A 26 43.46 -6.23 -2.46
N VAL A 27 42.27 -5.82 -2.04
CA VAL A 27 41.05 -6.54 -2.34
C VAL A 27 40.85 -6.34 -3.83
N ILE A 28 41.37 -7.28 -4.64
CA ILE A 28 41.11 -7.33 -6.07
C ILE A 28 39.61 -7.61 -6.18
N GLU A 29 38.84 -6.58 -6.45
CA GLU A 29 37.41 -6.67 -6.59
C GLU A 29 37.08 -7.62 -7.76
N GLN A 30 36.51 -8.77 -7.48
CA GLN A 30 36.26 -9.79 -8.48
C GLN A 30 35.05 -9.41 -9.33
N VAL A 31 35.25 -9.19 -10.63
CA VAL A 31 34.17 -9.01 -11.60
C VAL A 31 33.45 -10.37 -11.79
N LEU A 32 32.15 -10.42 -11.59
CA LEU A 32 31.33 -11.62 -11.76
C LEU A 32 30.55 -11.62 -13.08
N VAL A 33 30.09 -10.46 -13.51
CA VAL A 33 29.38 -10.31 -14.78
C VAL A 33 29.61 -8.91 -15.36
N LYS A 34 29.64 -8.80 -16.70
CA LYS A 34 29.70 -7.53 -17.40
C LYS A 34 28.50 -7.42 -18.35
N VAL A 35 27.77 -6.31 -18.28
CA VAL A 35 26.54 -6.07 -19.01
C VAL A 35 26.70 -4.79 -19.84
N ASN A 36 26.79 -4.90 -21.17
CA ASN A 36 27.05 -3.79 -22.08
C ASN A 36 28.24 -2.89 -21.68
N GLY A 37 29.25 -3.48 -21.05
CA GLY A 37 30.42 -2.76 -20.56
C GLY A 37 30.39 -2.35 -19.08
N GLU A 38 29.25 -2.26 -18.43
CA GLU A 38 29.15 -2.08 -16.97
C GLU A 38 29.39 -3.39 -16.23
N ILE A 39 30.03 -3.31 -15.07
CA ILE A 39 30.44 -4.49 -14.30
C ILE A 39 29.58 -4.64 -13.04
N LEU A 40 29.29 -5.90 -12.68
CA LEU A 40 28.84 -6.30 -11.35
C LEU A 40 29.93 -7.10 -10.68
N THR A 41 30.36 -6.62 -9.54
CA THR A 41 31.42 -7.22 -8.75
C THR A 41 30.87 -8.20 -7.73
N LYS A 42 31.75 -8.98 -7.12
CA LYS A 42 31.39 -9.87 -6.01
C LYS A 42 30.78 -9.08 -4.85
N THR A 43 31.36 -7.97 -4.51
CA THR A 43 30.88 -7.09 -3.43
C THR A 43 29.47 -6.56 -3.73
N ASP A 44 29.20 -6.13 -4.96
CA ASP A 44 27.85 -5.68 -5.36
C ASP A 44 26.81 -6.78 -5.17
N VAL A 45 27.10 -8.00 -5.65
CA VAL A 45 26.17 -9.13 -5.54
C VAL A 45 25.94 -9.53 -4.10
N GLU A 46 27.00 -9.60 -3.27
CA GLU A 46 26.88 -9.91 -1.84
C GLU A 46 26.02 -8.86 -1.09
N GLN A 47 26.19 -7.57 -1.38
CA GLN A 47 25.35 -6.52 -0.80
C GLN A 47 23.88 -6.67 -1.20
N LEU A 48 23.61 -6.97 -2.45
CA LEU A 48 22.25 -7.21 -2.95
C LEU A 48 21.63 -8.45 -2.31
N GLN A 49 22.40 -9.53 -2.14
CA GLN A 49 21.96 -10.75 -1.47
C GLN A 49 21.60 -10.50 0.00
N VAL A 50 22.47 -9.81 0.76
CA VAL A 50 22.20 -9.44 2.16
C VAL A 50 20.95 -8.57 2.26
N SER A 51 20.79 -7.61 1.36
CA SER A 51 19.61 -6.74 1.32
C SER A 51 18.34 -7.54 1.04
N ALA A 52 18.39 -8.48 0.10
CA ALA A 52 17.26 -9.36 -0.23
C ALA A 52 16.90 -10.30 0.92
N LEU A 53 17.89 -10.87 1.61
CA LEU A 53 17.67 -11.71 2.78
C LEU A 53 16.95 -10.94 3.91
N ARG A 54 17.41 -9.73 4.21
CA ARG A 54 16.78 -8.88 5.23
C ARG A 54 15.36 -8.48 4.86
N ALA A 55 15.11 -8.23 3.57
CA ALA A 55 13.78 -7.89 3.08
C ALA A 55 12.80 -9.07 3.13
N SER A 56 13.28 -10.29 2.82
CA SER A 56 12.45 -11.50 2.82
C SER A 56 12.27 -12.09 4.23
N ASN A 57 13.24 -11.90 5.12
CA ASN A 57 13.19 -12.37 6.50
C ASN A 57 13.72 -11.30 7.46
N PRO A 58 12.83 -10.43 8.00
CA PRO A 58 13.20 -9.38 8.94
C PRO A 58 13.89 -9.87 10.23
N ASN A 59 13.77 -11.16 10.53
CA ASN A 59 14.33 -11.78 11.74
C ASN A 59 15.75 -12.36 11.53
N VAL A 60 16.33 -12.23 10.32
CA VAL A 60 17.72 -12.65 10.08
C VAL A 60 18.66 -11.85 10.97
N THR A 61 19.37 -12.53 11.85
CA THR A 61 20.32 -11.95 12.79
C THR A 61 21.74 -11.92 12.23
N ALA A 62 22.63 -11.15 12.88
CA ALA A 62 24.06 -11.18 12.55
C ALA A 62 24.67 -12.58 12.77
N ALA A 63 24.14 -13.35 13.72
CA ALA A 63 24.59 -14.72 13.98
C ALA A 63 24.23 -15.68 12.83
N ASP A 64 23.06 -15.51 12.23
CA ASP A 64 22.64 -16.32 11.06
C ASP A 64 23.54 -16.05 9.85
N LEU A 65 23.97 -14.80 9.69
CA LEU A 65 24.92 -14.40 8.64
C LEU A 65 26.35 -14.89 8.88
N GLN A 66 26.68 -15.35 10.10
CA GLN A 66 27.98 -15.97 10.44
C GLN A 66 27.92 -17.50 10.39
N ASN A 67 26.73 -18.11 10.25
CA ASN A 67 26.60 -19.55 10.12
C ASN A 67 26.72 -19.98 8.64
N ASP A 68 27.89 -20.46 8.25
CA ASP A 68 28.23 -20.79 6.85
C ASP A 68 27.23 -21.72 6.15
N VAL A 69 26.66 -22.70 6.85
CA VAL A 69 25.73 -23.66 6.24
C VAL A 69 24.34 -23.05 6.05
N ALA A 70 23.82 -22.39 7.07
CA ALA A 70 22.53 -21.71 7.00
C ALA A 70 22.57 -20.56 5.99
N LEU A 71 23.65 -19.77 6.01
CA LEU A 71 23.84 -18.66 5.07
C LEU A 71 23.89 -19.14 3.62
N ARG A 72 24.64 -20.20 3.31
CA ARG A 72 24.68 -20.74 1.93
C ARG A 72 23.31 -21.11 1.43
N LYS A 73 22.51 -21.82 2.21
CA LYS A 73 21.15 -22.18 1.83
C LYS A 73 20.28 -20.96 1.56
N MET A 74 20.33 -19.96 2.45
CA MET A 74 19.57 -18.71 2.28
C MET A 74 20.04 -17.94 1.02
N LEU A 75 21.34 -17.93 0.74
CA LEU A 75 21.89 -17.30 -0.46
C LEU A 75 21.45 -18.02 -1.73
N ASP A 76 21.47 -19.36 -1.75
CA ASP A 76 21.02 -20.17 -2.89
C ASP A 76 19.54 -19.86 -3.23
N GLU A 77 18.71 -19.66 -2.23
CA GLU A 77 17.28 -19.31 -2.41
C GLU A 77 17.05 -17.91 -3.00
N VAL A 78 17.86 -16.91 -2.61
CA VAL A 78 17.64 -15.52 -3.05
C VAL A 78 18.44 -15.14 -4.29
N THR A 79 19.58 -15.80 -4.55
CA THR A 79 20.50 -15.44 -5.62
C THR A 79 19.86 -15.41 -7.01
N PRO A 80 19.01 -16.38 -7.42
CA PRO A 80 18.35 -16.34 -8.72
C PRO A 80 17.60 -15.05 -8.97
N ARG A 81 16.78 -14.63 -8.01
CA ARG A 81 16.00 -13.38 -8.09
C ARG A 81 16.89 -12.14 -8.03
N VAL A 82 17.89 -12.16 -7.15
CA VAL A 82 18.82 -11.03 -6.96
C VAL A 82 19.58 -10.72 -8.24
N ILE A 83 20.14 -11.73 -8.89
CA ILE A 83 20.95 -11.50 -10.10
C ILE A 83 20.11 -11.09 -11.31
N VAL A 84 18.89 -11.62 -11.45
CA VAL A 84 17.97 -11.18 -12.50
C VAL A 84 17.63 -9.71 -12.29
N ASN A 85 17.22 -9.32 -11.07
CA ASN A 85 16.89 -7.94 -10.76
C ASN A 85 18.07 -6.99 -10.98
N ALA A 86 19.28 -7.39 -10.58
CA ALA A 86 20.48 -6.56 -10.75
C ALA A 86 20.78 -6.29 -12.24
N ILE A 87 20.67 -7.31 -13.09
CA ILE A 87 20.88 -7.16 -14.53
C ILE A 87 19.77 -6.31 -15.14
N ASP A 88 18.51 -6.54 -14.78
CA ASP A 88 17.37 -5.77 -15.28
C ASP A 88 17.46 -4.29 -14.90
N GLU A 89 17.83 -4.00 -13.64
CA GLU A 89 18.06 -2.62 -13.21
C GLU A 89 19.18 -1.95 -14.03
N LEU A 90 20.30 -2.64 -14.25
CA LEU A 90 21.38 -2.12 -15.09
C LEU A 90 20.88 -1.80 -16.49
N LEU A 91 20.16 -2.72 -17.12
CA LEU A 91 19.63 -2.54 -18.49
C LEU A 91 18.64 -1.37 -18.56
N LEU A 92 17.76 -1.23 -17.57
CA LEU A 92 16.82 -0.10 -17.50
C LEU A 92 17.55 1.23 -17.32
N VAL A 93 18.58 1.27 -16.46
CA VAL A 93 19.40 2.48 -16.24
C VAL A 93 20.17 2.86 -17.50
N GLN A 94 20.78 1.89 -18.17
CA GLN A 94 21.47 2.10 -19.46
C GLN A 94 20.50 2.66 -20.50
N ARG A 95 19.31 2.06 -20.62
CA ARG A 95 18.25 2.55 -21.49
C ARG A 95 17.83 3.98 -21.17
N GLY A 96 17.68 4.32 -19.89
CA GLY A 96 17.39 5.68 -19.46
C GLY A 96 18.46 6.69 -19.87
N ARG A 97 19.74 6.31 -19.77
CA ARG A 97 20.87 7.14 -20.24
C ARG A 97 20.89 7.29 -21.75
N GLU A 98 20.60 6.24 -22.52
CA GLU A 98 20.47 6.30 -23.99
C GLU A 98 19.36 7.26 -24.42
N LEU A 99 18.27 7.34 -23.66
CA LEU A 99 17.17 8.28 -23.86
C LEU A 99 17.53 9.72 -23.41
N GLY A 100 18.74 9.96 -22.93
CA GLY A 100 19.20 11.27 -22.44
C GLY A 100 18.58 11.69 -21.10
N LEU A 101 17.94 10.76 -20.38
CA LEU A 101 17.34 11.03 -19.09
C LEU A 101 18.41 11.22 -18.02
N LYS A 102 18.27 12.24 -17.20
CA LYS A 102 19.14 12.53 -16.06
C LYS A 102 18.38 13.30 -14.99
N MET A 103 18.81 13.16 -13.75
CA MET A 103 18.30 13.95 -12.63
C MET A 103 18.95 15.32 -12.59
N THR A 104 18.13 16.39 -12.58
CA THR A 104 18.65 17.76 -12.39
C THR A 104 18.97 18.05 -10.93
N ASP A 105 19.79 19.07 -10.68
CA ASP A 105 20.11 19.50 -9.32
C ASP A 105 18.88 19.98 -8.57
N GLU A 106 17.96 20.68 -9.26
CA GLU A 106 16.70 21.15 -8.67
C GLU A 106 15.81 19.99 -8.24
N GLN A 107 15.68 18.95 -9.06
CA GLN A 107 14.93 17.75 -8.71
C GLN A 107 15.52 17.06 -7.48
N PHE A 108 16.84 16.88 -7.45
CA PHE A 108 17.50 16.26 -6.32
C PHE A 108 17.38 17.09 -5.04
N ASN A 109 17.58 18.41 -5.11
CA ASN A 109 17.41 19.30 -3.98
C ASN A 109 15.98 19.31 -3.46
N GLY A 110 14.99 19.24 -4.34
CA GLY A 110 13.58 19.08 -3.96
C GLY A 110 13.31 17.79 -3.18
N ILE A 111 13.91 16.68 -3.61
CA ILE A 111 13.83 15.39 -2.89
C ILE A 111 14.46 15.52 -1.50
N LEU A 112 15.66 16.11 -1.40
CA LEU A 112 16.33 16.31 -0.10
C LEU A 112 15.51 17.20 0.84
N ALA A 113 14.90 18.27 0.32
CA ALA A 113 14.04 19.15 1.11
C ALA A 113 12.81 18.40 1.66
N ASN A 114 12.19 17.55 0.86
CA ASN A 114 11.06 16.72 1.30
C ASN A 114 11.49 15.70 2.37
N ILE A 115 12.62 15.01 2.18
CA ILE A 115 13.17 14.07 3.18
C ILE A 115 13.40 14.78 4.51
N ARG A 116 14.02 15.96 4.49
CA ARG A 116 14.27 16.76 5.70
C ARG A 116 12.96 17.12 6.40
N LYS A 117 11.97 17.60 5.64
CA LYS A 117 10.65 18.00 6.17
C LYS A 117 9.89 16.82 6.79
N GLU A 118 9.80 15.70 6.08
CA GLU A 118 9.05 14.52 6.54
C GLU A 118 9.67 13.88 7.78
N ASN A 119 11.00 13.91 7.90
CA ASN A 119 11.74 13.31 9.00
C ASN A 119 12.12 14.32 10.10
N LYS A 120 11.65 15.58 10.02
CA LYS A 120 11.94 16.64 10.98
C LYS A 120 13.44 16.91 11.15
N LEU A 121 14.19 16.82 10.05
CA LEU A 121 15.62 17.07 9.96
C LEU A 121 15.88 18.53 9.53
N ASP A 122 15.33 19.47 10.27
CA ASP A 122 15.21 20.87 9.88
C ASP A 122 16.57 21.60 9.83
N THR A 123 17.60 21.10 10.54
CA THR A 123 18.96 21.67 10.53
C THR A 123 19.95 20.77 9.79
N GLU A 124 21.02 21.39 9.27
CA GLU A 124 22.08 20.65 8.57
C GLU A 124 22.73 19.61 9.47
N GLU A 125 22.96 19.96 10.75
CA GLU A 125 23.58 19.06 11.74
C GLU A 125 22.75 17.80 11.96
N LYS A 126 21.42 17.94 12.10
CA LYS A 126 20.50 16.80 12.24
C LYS A 126 20.52 15.92 11.00
N PHE A 127 20.52 16.55 9.82
CA PHE A 127 20.54 15.83 8.56
C PHE A 127 21.83 15.05 8.37
N GLN A 128 23.00 15.67 8.61
CA GLN A 128 24.30 15.00 8.53
C GLN A 128 24.45 13.89 9.57
N ALA A 129 23.93 14.09 10.79
CA ALA A 129 23.93 13.05 11.81
C ALA A 129 23.09 11.83 11.38
N ALA A 130 21.92 12.07 10.81
CA ALA A 130 21.08 11.00 10.28
C ALA A 130 21.73 10.24 9.12
N LEU A 131 22.35 10.95 8.17
CA LEU A 131 23.11 10.32 7.09
C LEU A 131 24.24 9.44 7.63
N LYS A 132 25.01 9.95 8.59
CA LYS A 132 26.11 9.21 9.22
C LYS A 132 25.62 7.97 9.96
N GLN A 133 24.50 8.08 10.68
CA GLN A 133 23.89 6.96 11.39
C GLN A 133 23.46 5.85 10.43
N GLU A 134 22.94 6.21 9.28
CA GLU A 134 22.48 5.27 8.24
C GLU A 134 23.62 4.84 7.29
N GLY A 135 24.84 5.35 7.46
CA GLY A 135 25.97 5.07 6.57
C GLY A 135 25.78 5.62 5.15
N LEU A 136 24.95 6.66 4.99
CA LEU A 136 24.62 7.26 3.71
C LEU A 136 25.47 8.50 3.43
N THR A 137 25.63 8.80 2.13
CA THR A 137 26.29 10.03 1.66
C THR A 137 25.39 10.75 0.66
N ILE A 138 25.53 12.06 0.53
CA ILE A 138 24.78 12.84 -0.47
C ILE A 138 24.99 12.31 -1.90
N PRO A 139 26.24 12.05 -2.36
CA PRO A 139 26.46 11.44 -3.67
C PRO A 139 25.81 10.05 -3.82
N GLY A 140 25.85 9.23 -2.77
CA GLY A 140 25.19 7.92 -2.75
C GLY A 140 23.68 8.01 -2.88
N LEU A 141 23.05 8.93 -2.13
CA LEU A 141 21.63 9.23 -2.25
C LEU A 141 21.27 9.69 -3.66
N ARG A 142 22.06 10.62 -4.22
CA ARG A 142 21.85 11.10 -5.59
C ARG A 142 21.86 9.94 -6.59
N LYS A 143 22.87 9.08 -6.53
CA LYS A 143 22.99 7.91 -7.41
C LYS A 143 21.78 6.96 -7.27
N ALA A 144 21.31 6.74 -6.04
CA ALA A 144 20.18 5.87 -5.77
C ALA A 144 18.86 6.47 -6.33
N PHE A 145 18.60 7.76 -6.08
CA PHE A 145 17.40 8.43 -6.60
C PHE A 145 17.43 8.59 -8.12
N GLU A 146 18.58 8.90 -8.71
CA GLU A 146 18.74 8.96 -10.16
C GLU A 146 18.47 7.60 -10.80
N LYS A 147 19.03 6.51 -10.25
CA LYS A 147 18.75 5.15 -10.71
C LYS A 147 17.25 4.86 -10.69
N GLN A 148 16.58 5.12 -9.59
CA GLN A 148 15.14 4.88 -9.46
C GLN A 148 14.31 5.74 -10.42
N MET A 149 14.69 7.00 -10.59
CA MET A 149 14.04 7.90 -11.54
C MET A 149 14.19 7.38 -12.99
N LEU A 150 15.39 6.96 -13.38
CA LEU A 150 15.64 6.41 -14.72
C LEU A 150 14.77 5.18 -14.98
N ILE A 151 14.75 4.23 -14.04
CA ILE A 151 13.92 3.01 -14.13
C ILE A 151 12.44 3.38 -14.33
N ASN A 152 11.91 4.26 -13.47
CA ASN A 152 10.50 4.66 -13.52
C ASN A 152 10.17 5.38 -14.83
N ARG A 153 11.06 6.27 -15.32
CA ARG A 153 10.84 7.00 -16.57
C ARG A 153 10.89 6.10 -17.79
N VAL A 154 11.83 5.16 -17.83
CA VAL A 154 11.92 4.17 -18.92
C VAL A 154 10.66 3.30 -18.94
N GLN A 155 10.24 2.76 -17.79
CA GLN A 155 9.01 1.97 -17.72
C GLN A 155 7.79 2.78 -18.14
N GLN A 156 7.68 4.03 -17.71
CA GLN A 156 6.57 4.90 -18.08
C GLN A 156 6.54 5.16 -19.59
N GLN A 157 7.69 5.48 -20.20
CA GLN A 157 7.78 5.87 -21.60
C GLN A 157 7.76 4.68 -22.57
N ASP A 158 8.53 3.64 -22.27
CA ASP A 158 8.75 2.52 -23.20
C ASP A 158 7.75 1.37 -22.99
N VAL A 159 7.07 1.31 -21.82
CA VAL A 159 6.12 0.25 -21.50
C VAL A 159 4.72 0.81 -21.28
N PHE A 160 4.52 1.61 -20.21
CA PHE A 160 3.18 1.97 -19.75
C PHE A 160 2.42 2.86 -20.72
N ALA A 161 3.11 3.82 -21.35
CA ALA A 161 2.50 4.69 -22.37
C ALA A 161 2.06 3.94 -23.64
N ARG A 162 2.50 2.68 -23.81
CA ARG A 162 2.15 1.83 -24.96
C ARG A 162 1.09 0.79 -24.64
N ILE A 163 0.68 0.67 -23.39
CA ILE A 163 -0.41 -0.22 -23.01
C ILE A 163 -1.72 0.41 -23.51
N SER A 164 -2.32 -0.24 -24.50
CA SER A 164 -3.65 0.12 -25.01
C SER A 164 -4.66 -0.92 -24.50
N ILE A 165 -5.73 -0.46 -23.90
CA ILE A 165 -6.82 -1.31 -23.41
C ILE A 165 -8.01 -1.10 -24.34
N SER A 166 -8.51 -2.18 -24.95
CA SER A 166 -9.68 -2.10 -25.78
C SER A 166 -10.97 -2.08 -24.94
N GLU A 167 -12.05 -1.56 -25.52
CA GLU A 167 -13.37 -1.61 -24.88
C GLU A 167 -13.86 -3.05 -24.71
N GLU A 168 -13.57 -3.91 -25.67
CA GLU A 168 -13.90 -5.34 -25.60
C GLU A 168 -13.21 -6.01 -24.40
N GLU A 169 -11.93 -5.73 -24.18
CA GLU A 169 -11.17 -6.25 -23.03
C GLU A 169 -11.74 -5.71 -21.71
N SER A 170 -12.09 -4.43 -21.66
CA SER A 170 -12.70 -3.79 -20.49
C SER A 170 -14.05 -4.42 -20.18
N ARG A 171 -14.91 -4.68 -21.19
CA ARG A 171 -16.20 -5.35 -21.02
C ARG A 171 -16.03 -6.79 -20.56
N ALA A 172 -15.10 -7.54 -21.16
CA ALA A 172 -14.79 -8.90 -20.75
C ALA A 172 -14.35 -8.97 -19.28
N TYR A 173 -13.50 -8.02 -18.85
CA TYR A 173 -13.09 -7.91 -17.45
C TYR A 173 -14.28 -7.63 -16.53
N PHE A 174 -15.08 -6.62 -16.85
CA PHE A 174 -16.28 -6.27 -16.09
C PHE A 174 -17.24 -7.44 -15.93
N ASP A 175 -17.54 -8.14 -17.04
CA ASP A 175 -18.47 -9.27 -17.02
C ASP A 175 -17.97 -10.44 -16.17
N ALA A 176 -16.66 -10.63 -16.17
CA ALA A 176 -15.99 -11.68 -15.41
C ALA A 176 -15.85 -11.36 -13.91
N HIS A 177 -15.83 -10.06 -13.52
CA HIS A 177 -15.54 -9.59 -12.17
C HIS A 177 -16.64 -8.67 -11.62
N LYS A 178 -17.90 -8.96 -11.93
CA LYS A 178 -19.05 -8.12 -11.53
C LYS A 178 -19.09 -7.81 -10.04
N GLU A 179 -18.66 -8.77 -9.22
CA GLU A 179 -18.65 -8.62 -7.76
C GLU A 179 -17.69 -7.52 -7.26
N GLU A 180 -16.66 -7.19 -8.05
CA GLU A 180 -15.72 -6.11 -7.71
C GLU A 180 -16.31 -4.72 -7.94
N PHE A 181 -17.40 -4.62 -8.69
CA PHE A 181 -18.07 -3.39 -9.10
C PHE A 181 -19.44 -3.23 -8.44
N LEU A 182 -19.59 -3.75 -7.23
CA LEU A 182 -20.75 -3.48 -6.40
C LEU A 182 -20.56 -2.15 -5.68
N THR A 183 -21.55 -1.25 -5.76
CA THR A 183 -21.54 -0.05 -4.92
C THR A 183 -21.82 -0.44 -3.48
N ASN A 184 -21.15 0.19 -2.54
CA ASN A 184 -21.41 -0.07 -1.12
C ASN A 184 -22.80 0.45 -0.74
N GLU A 185 -23.45 -0.26 0.18
CA GLU A 185 -24.66 0.24 0.80
C GLU A 185 -24.35 1.52 1.60
N SER A 186 -25.15 2.55 1.42
CA SER A 186 -25.01 3.79 2.20
C SER A 186 -26.33 4.19 2.83
N VAL A 187 -26.20 4.87 3.97
CA VAL A 187 -27.34 5.36 4.75
C VAL A 187 -27.16 6.84 5.08
N THR A 188 -28.28 7.55 5.10
CA THR A 188 -28.35 8.89 5.67
C THR A 188 -29.13 8.78 6.97
N LEU A 189 -28.52 9.26 8.05
CA LEU A 189 -29.07 9.18 9.40
C LEU A 189 -29.32 10.57 9.96
N ARG A 190 -30.19 10.63 10.96
CA ARG A 190 -30.21 11.72 11.93
C ARG A 190 -29.91 11.17 13.30
N GLU A 191 -29.13 11.92 14.06
CA GLU A 191 -28.85 11.62 15.46
C GLU A 191 -29.41 12.65 16.40
N LEU A 192 -29.80 12.20 17.55
CA LEU A 192 -30.07 13.03 18.70
C LEU A 192 -29.33 12.42 19.88
N PHE A 193 -28.53 13.21 20.55
CA PHE A 193 -27.71 12.76 21.68
C PHE A 193 -28.06 13.53 22.94
N VAL A 194 -28.18 12.84 24.03
CA VAL A 194 -28.33 13.40 25.39
C VAL A 194 -27.16 12.98 26.22
N ARG A 195 -26.35 13.94 26.60
CA ARG A 195 -25.18 13.71 27.46
C ARG A 195 -25.59 13.42 28.88
N ALA A 196 -24.96 12.44 29.50
CA ALA A 196 -25.04 12.26 30.94
C ALA A 196 -24.31 13.41 31.66
N ALA A 197 -25.05 14.23 32.41
CA ALA A 197 -24.48 15.39 33.09
C ALA A 197 -23.65 14.91 34.29
N THR A 198 -22.33 14.81 34.09
CA THR A 198 -21.40 14.62 35.23
C THR A 198 -20.98 15.99 35.72
N THR A 199 -21.40 16.32 36.93
CA THR A 199 -21.19 17.66 37.51
C THR A 199 -19.78 17.89 38.06
N ALA A 200 -18.94 16.85 38.17
CA ALA A 200 -17.48 16.94 38.37
C ALA A 200 -16.82 15.54 38.35
N PRO A 201 -15.50 15.43 38.09
CA PRO A 201 -14.76 14.15 38.16
C PRO A 201 -14.65 13.56 39.57
N ALA A 202 -15.18 14.24 40.60
CA ALA A 202 -15.01 13.93 42.02
C ALA A 202 -16.15 13.14 42.65
N GLU A 203 -17.27 12.85 41.94
CA GLU A 203 -18.48 12.32 42.59
C GLU A 203 -18.61 10.79 42.60
N GLY A 204 -17.63 10.05 42.16
CA GLY A 204 -17.57 8.59 42.27
C GLY A 204 -18.55 7.83 41.36
N PRO A 205 -18.46 6.48 41.33
CA PRO A 205 -19.23 5.63 40.40
C PRO A 205 -20.76 5.73 40.54
N ALA A 206 -21.27 6.02 41.74
CA ALA A 206 -22.72 6.12 42.01
C ALA A 206 -23.33 7.36 41.35
N ALA A 207 -22.62 8.50 41.34
CA ALA A 207 -23.07 9.72 40.71
C ALA A 207 -23.05 9.59 39.15
N ALA A 208 -22.03 8.93 38.61
CA ALA A 208 -21.97 8.61 37.19
C ALA A 208 -23.16 7.72 36.75
N GLN A 209 -23.50 6.72 37.55
CA GLN A 209 -24.64 5.84 37.29
C GLN A 209 -25.97 6.61 37.34
N ALA A 210 -26.14 7.51 38.34
CA ALA A 210 -27.32 8.37 38.43
C ALA A 210 -27.47 9.31 37.23
N ALA A 211 -26.36 9.91 36.78
CA ALA A 211 -26.34 10.76 35.59
C ALA A 211 -26.71 10.00 34.29
N MET A 212 -26.22 8.76 34.13
CA MET A 212 -26.61 7.90 33.02
C MET A 212 -28.10 7.53 33.09
N THR A 213 -28.65 7.22 34.29
CA THR A 213 -30.08 6.94 34.48
C THR A 213 -30.94 8.15 34.08
N ALA A 214 -30.59 9.34 34.54
CA ALA A 214 -31.29 10.57 34.19
C ALA A 214 -31.23 10.86 32.68
N ALA A 215 -30.06 10.64 32.04
CA ALA A 215 -29.93 10.78 30.60
C ALA A 215 -30.80 9.80 29.82
N ARG A 216 -30.94 8.56 30.32
CA ARG A 216 -31.82 7.52 29.76
C ARG A 216 -33.29 7.92 29.83
N GLU A 217 -33.74 8.40 30.99
CA GLU A 217 -35.12 8.85 31.17
C GLU A 217 -35.43 10.05 30.25
N LYS A 218 -34.49 10.99 30.16
CA LYS A 218 -34.62 12.16 29.28
C LYS A 218 -34.68 11.76 27.78
N ILE A 219 -33.82 10.85 27.35
CA ILE A 219 -33.81 10.43 25.92
C ILE A 219 -35.08 9.65 25.58
N GLU A 220 -35.64 8.89 26.53
CA GLU A 220 -36.91 8.19 26.34
C GLU A 220 -38.10 9.17 26.17
N GLN A 221 -38.15 10.21 27.01
CA GLN A 221 -39.13 11.29 26.84
C GLN A 221 -38.99 11.99 25.47
N ILE A 222 -37.77 12.28 25.06
CA ILE A 222 -37.47 12.86 23.74
C ILE A 222 -37.89 11.89 22.63
N ARG A 223 -37.69 10.60 22.82
CA ARG A 223 -38.12 9.58 21.86
C ARG A 223 -39.64 9.64 21.63
N GLN A 224 -40.44 9.80 22.69
CA GLN A 224 -41.89 9.96 22.56
C GLN A 224 -42.28 11.23 21.78
N ARG A 225 -41.45 12.29 21.88
CA ARG A 225 -41.64 13.52 21.07
C ARG A 225 -41.36 13.29 19.62
N VAL A 226 -40.18 12.73 19.26
CA VAL A 226 -39.75 12.52 17.86
C VAL A 226 -40.58 11.48 17.11
N LEU A 227 -41.39 10.67 17.81
CA LEU A 227 -42.37 9.81 17.18
C LEU A 227 -43.65 10.55 16.73
N LYS A 228 -43.86 11.78 17.20
CA LYS A 228 -45.04 12.62 16.91
C LYS A 228 -44.68 13.94 16.24
N GLU A 229 -43.47 14.44 16.48
CA GLU A 229 -42.94 15.71 15.99
C GLU A 229 -41.86 15.47 14.94
N ASP A 230 -41.47 16.53 14.22
CA ASP A 230 -40.33 16.42 13.29
C ASP A 230 -39.01 16.19 14.03
N PHE A 231 -38.33 15.12 13.67
CA PHE A 231 -37.06 14.71 14.34
C PHE A 231 -36.01 15.81 14.22
N ALA A 232 -35.89 16.50 13.07
CA ALA A 232 -34.90 17.53 12.85
C ALA A 232 -35.14 18.74 13.73
N ALA A 233 -36.40 19.13 13.91
CA ALA A 233 -36.78 20.22 14.78
C ALA A 233 -36.45 19.94 16.26
N VAL A 234 -36.82 18.73 16.74
CA VAL A 234 -36.50 18.29 18.11
C VAL A 234 -35.00 18.16 18.31
N ALA A 235 -34.26 17.58 17.36
CA ALA A 235 -32.80 17.48 17.45
C ALA A 235 -32.13 18.86 17.50
N GLY A 236 -32.61 19.81 16.67
CA GLY A 236 -32.15 21.21 16.68
C GLY A 236 -32.43 21.92 18.02
N GLU A 237 -33.47 21.53 18.74
CA GLU A 237 -33.83 22.10 20.05
C GLU A 237 -32.99 21.48 21.18
N VAL A 238 -32.98 20.15 21.32
CA VAL A 238 -32.56 19.48 22.56
C VAL A 238 -31.32 18.58 22.44
N SER A 239 -30.75 18.38 21.27
CA SER A 239 -29.59 17.50 21.09
C SER A 239 -28.31 18.16 21.63
N ASP A 240 -27.45 17.32 22.24
CA ASP A 240 -26.08 17.66 22.61
C ASP A 240 -25.05 17.21 21.55
N ALA A 241 -25.49 16.66 20.40
CA ALA A 241 -24.62 16.24 19.32
C ALA A 241 -24.07 17.44 18.52
N ALA A 242 -22.91 17.27 17.91
CA ALA A 242 -22.33 18.26 17.01
C ALA A 242 -23.22 18.55 15.78
N SER A 243 -23.98 17.55 15.35
CA SER A 243 -24.95 17.62 14.25
C SER A 243 -26.23 18.42 14.57
N LYS A 244 -26.39 18.88 15.80
CA LYS A 244 -27.55 19.67 16.26
C LYS A 244 -27.96 20.78 15.30
N ALA A 245 -26.98 21.58 14.86
CA ALA A 245 -27.21 22.72 13.98
C ALA A 245 -27.83 22.34 12.61
N ASN A 246 -27.65 21.07 12.20
CA ASN A 246 -28.22 20.52 10.97
C ASN A 246 -29.43 19.60 11.23
N GLY A 247 -30.12 19.78 12.38
CA GLY A 247 -31.23 18.92 12.78
C GLY A 247 -30.83 17.46 12.95
N GLY A 248 -29.60 17.22 13.43
CA GLY A 248 -29.06 15.90 13.66
C GLY A 248 -28.58 15.14 12.41
N LEU A 249 -28.60 15.74 11.21
CA LEU A 249 -28.25 15.07 9.96
C LEU A 249 -26.80 14.64 9.92
N ILE A 250 -26.56 13.36 9.60
CA ILE A 250 -25.24 12.74 9.38
C ILE A 250 -25.27 11.85 8.14
N GLY A 251 -24.24 11.94 7.35
CA GLY A 251 -24.09 11.12 6.14
C GLY A 251 -24.23 11.91 4.84
N PRO A 252 -24.22 11.19 3.70
CA PRO A 252 -24.30 9.72 3.57
C PRO A 252 -23.06 9.00 4.13
N LEU A 253 -23.27 7.84 4.79
CA LEU A 253 -22.24 7.01 5.41
C LEU A 253 -22.29 5.61 4.80
N GLY A 254 -21.13 5.02 4.49
CA GLY A 254 -21.03 3.61 4.11
C GLY A 254 -21.39 2.71 5.29
N VAL A 255 -22.33 1.78 5.10
CA VAL A 255 -22.76 0.89 6.19
C VAL A 255 -21.58 0.07 6.73
N GLU A 256 -20.67 -0.37 5.85
CA GLU A 256 -19.49 -1.16 6.21
C GLU A 256 -18.45 -0.37 7.06
N GLU A 257 -18.50 0.96 7.04
CA GLU A 257 -17.62 1.85 7.81
C GLU A 257 -18.12 2.12 9.24
N LEU A 258 -19.37 1.75 9.52
CA LEU A 258 -19.99 1.97 10.80
C LEU A 258 -19.59 0.90 11.84
N ASN A 259 -19.74 1.25 13.11
CA ASN A 259 -19.56 0.29 14.19
C ASN A 259 -20.51 -0.93 14.02
N PRO A 260 -20.06 -2.17 14.32
CA PRO A 260 -20.87 -3.38 14.15
C PRO A 260 -22.25 -3.33 14.84
N ASP A 261 -22.36 -2.70 15.99
CA ASP A 261 -23.63 -2.56 16.71
C ASP A 261 -24.61 -1.65 15.93
N ILE A 262 -24.11 -0.60 15.31
CA ILE A 262 -24.90 0.27 14.44
C ILE A 262 -25.30 -0.45 13.15
N GLN A 263 -24.39 -1.23 12.55
CA GLN A 263 -24.72 -2.07 11.38
C GLN A 263 -25.86 -3.04 11.69
N LYS A 264 -25.79 -3.71 12.85
CA LYS A 264 -26.82 -4.62 13.30
C LYS A 264 -28.16 -3.91 13.54
N LEU A 265 -28.14 -2.73 14.14
CA LEU A 265 -29.33 -1.91 14.29
C LEU A 265 -29.92 -1.54 12.93
N LEU A 266 -29.09 -1.04 12.01
CA LEU A 266 -29.53 -0.62 10.69
C LEU A 266 -30.12 -1.79 9.87
N SER A 267 -29.68 -3.02 10.09
CA SER A 267 -30.24 -4.20 9.42
C SER A 267 -31.73 -4.41 9.73
N THR A 268 -32.20 -3.91 10.88
CA THR A 268 -33.59 -4.03 11.33
C THR A 268 -34.41 -2.76 11.16
N LEU A 269 -33.74 -1.59 11.05
CA LEU A 269 -34.39 -0.29 11.00
C LEU A 269 -34.91 0.03 9.60
N LYS A 270 -36.15 0.45 9.47
CA LYS A 270 -36.76 0.90 8.22
C LYS A 270 -36.53 2.40 8.01
N VAL A 271 -36.54 2.82 6.74
CA VAL A 271 -36.46 4.25 6.40
C VAL A 271 -37.63 4.99 7.08
N GLY A 272 -37.31 6.10 7.71
CA GLY A 272 -38.23 6.90 8.54
C GLY A 272 -38.33 6.46 9.99
N GLN A 273 -37.84 5.29 10.37
CA GLN A 273 -37.96 4.75 11.72
C GLN A 273 -36.88 5.30 12.64
N VAL A 274 -37.24 5.49 13.91
CA VAL A 274 -36.35 5.92 15.01
C VAL A 274 -35.98 4.70 15.84
N SER A 275 -34.72 4.60 16.25
CA SER A 275 -34.20 3.54 17.10
C SER A 275 -34.72 3.59 18.53
N GLU A 276 -34.53 2.53 19.30
CA GLU A 276 -34.49 2.60 20.74
C GLU A 276 -33.28 3.43 21.20
N PRO A 277 -33.29 3.93 22.47
CA PRO A 277 -32.15 4.60 23.05
C PRO A 277 -30.90 3.69 23.03
N LEU A 278 -29.82 4.18 22.43
CA LEU A 278 -28.53 3.49 22.34
C LEU A 278 -27.56 4.09 23.35
N ASP A 279 -26.89 3.23 24.10
CA ASP A 279 -25.82 3.65 25.02
C ASP A 279 -24.61 4.14 24.19
N ALA A 280 -24.15 5.35 24.47
CA ALA A 280 -22.98 5.97 23.82
C ALA A 280 -21.79 6.12 24.79
N GLY A 281 -21.82 5.43 25.95
CA GLY A 281 -20.79 5.46 26.99
C GLY A 281 -20.81 6.70 27.87
N ASN A 282 -21.11 7.86 27.31
CA ASN A 282 -21.22 9.15 28.05
C ASN A 282 -22.60 9.80 27.93
N GLY A 283 -23.62 8.99 27.66
CA GLY A 283 -25.01 9.40 27.46
C GLY A 283 -25.75 8.44 26.55
N TYR A 284 -26.89 8.88 26.05
CA TYR A 284 -27.74 8.07 25.17
C TYR A 284 -28.00 8.77 23.84
N ARG A 285 -28.17 7.97 22.80
CA ARG A 285 -28.40 8.43 21.44
C ARG A 285 -29.67 7.80 20.85
N LEU A 286 -30.40 8.57 20.07
CA LEU A 286 -31.40 8.09 19.11
C LEU A 286 -30.86 8.24 17.70
N LEU A 287 -31.13 7.27 16.86
CA LEU A 287 -30.85 7.31 15.44
C LEU A 287 -32.15 7.17 14.66
N LYS A 288 -32.35 8.02 13.63
CA LYS A 288 -33.41 7.88 12.63
C LYS A 288 -32.78 7.57 11.29
N LEU A 289 -33.27 6.58 10.59
CA LEU A 289 -32.86 6.26 9.22
C LEU A 289 -33.63 7.15 8.25
N ASP A 290 -33.00 8.19 7.69
CA ASP A 290 -33.63 9.10 6.74
C ASP A 290 -33.68 8.52 5.32
N ALA A 291 -32.57 7.90 4.89
CA ALA A 291 -32.50 7.26 3.58
C ALA A 291 -31.55 6.07 3.60
N ARG A 292 -31.79 5.14 2.70
CA ARG A 292 -30.95 3.96 2.45
C ARG A 292 -30.77 3.79 0.96
N VAL A 293 -29.53 3.78 0.50
CA VAL A 293 -29.16 3.40 -0.86
C VAL A 293 -28.63 1.97 -0.79
N PRO A 294 -29.36 1.00 -1.32
CA PRO A 294 -28.93 -0.40 -1.26
C PRO A 294 -27.69 -0.63 -2.12
N ARG A 295 -26.94 -1.68 -1.78
CA ARG A 295 -25.87 -2.20 -2.63
C ARG A 295 -26.42 -2.55 -4.00
N LYS A 296 -25.83 -2.05 -5.07
CA LYS A 296 -26.21 -2.34 -6.44
C LYS A 296 -25.00 -2.68 -7.29
N GLN A 297 -25.22 -3.43 -8.36
CA GLN A 297 -24.23 -3.60 -9.41
C GLN A 297 -24.03 -2.25 -10.12
N ALA A 298 -22.81 -1.76 -10.16
CA ALA A 298 -22.47 -0.63 -11.01
C ALA A 298 -22.65 -1.02 -12.49
N THR A 299 -23.09 -0.10 -13.31
CA THR A 299 -23.07 -0.29 -14.75
C THR A 299 -21.63 -0.23 -15.28
N PHE A 300 -21.40 -0.75 -16.47
CA PHE A 300 -20.09 -0.65 -17.13
C PHE A 300 -19.60 0.80 -17.22
N GLU A 301 -20.48 1.73 -17.55
CA GLU A 301 -20.15 3.16 -17.67
C GLU A 301 -19.81 3.79 -16.31
N GLU A 302 -20.53 3.43 -15.23
CA GLU A 302 -20.23 3.90 -13.87
C GLU A 302 -18.88 3.36 -13.36
N ALA A 303 -18.46 2.18 -13.78
CA ALA A 303 -17.25 1.52 -13.35
C ALA A 303 -16.06 1.69 -14.33
N ARG A 304 -16.24 2.41 -15.43
CA ARG A 304 -15.31 2.46 -16.58
C ARG A 304 -13.86 2.75 -16.17
N ASP A 305 -13.65 3.79 -15.36
CA ASP A 305 -12.31 4.19 -14.93
C ASP A 305 -11.66 3.13 -14.03
N GLN A 306 -12.44 2.55 -13.11
CA GLN A 306 -11.97 1.48 -12.23
C GLN A 306 -11.61 0.21 -13.02
N ILE A 307 -12.40 -0.13 -14.04
CA ILE A 307 -12.13 -1.25 -14.94
C ILE A 307 -10.83 -1.00 -15.70
N ALA A 308 -10.66 0.19 -16.26
CA ALA A 308 -9.44 0.56 -16.98
C ALA A 308 -8.20 0.45 -16.09
N ASP A 309 -8.27 0.95 -14.86
CA ASP A 309 -7.19 0.85 -13.90
C ASP A 309 -6.85 -0.62 -13.53
N LYS A 310 -7.87 -1.45 -13.35
CA LYS A 310 -7.67 -2.87 -13.02
C LYS A 310 -7.07 -3.65 -14.17
N VAL A 311 -7.59 -3.48 -15.38
CA VAL A 311 -7.04 -4.11 -16.59
C VAL A 311 -5.61 -3.63 -16.87
N PHE A 312 -5.36 -2.32 -16.69
CA PHE A 312 -4.02 -1.75 -16.82
C PHE A 312 -3.04 -2.40 -15.83
N ASN A 313 -3.41 -2.47 -14.55
CA ASN A 313 -2.56 -3.07 -13.51
C ASN A 313 -2.30 -4.56 -13.77
N GLN A 314 -3.29 -5.29 -14.28
CA GLN A 314 -3.13 -6.70 -14.65
C GLN A 314 -2.15 -6.88 -15.81
N ARG A 315 -2.22 -6.02 -16.84
CA ARG A 315 -1.31 -6.09 -18.01
C ARG A 315 0.08 -5.60 -17.72
N ARG A 316 0.21 -4.60 -16.84
CA ARG A 316 1.47 -3.89 -16.56
C ARG A 316 2.63 -4.84 -16.24
N ALA A 317 2.41 -5.83 -15.38
CA ALA A 317 3.46 -6.77 -14.98
C ALA A 317 3.97 -7.59 -16.15
N GLY A 318 3.06 -8.12 -16.97
CA GLY A 318 3.41 -8.89 -18.16
C GLY A 318 4.13 -8.06 -19.23
N GLU A 319 3.72 -6.81 -19.44
CA GLU A 319 4.37 -5.94 -20.41
C GLU A 319 5.78 -5.50 -19.96
N VAL A 320 5.97 -5.26 -18.65
CA VAL A 320 7.32 -5.03 -18.11
C VAL A 320 8.22 -6.23 -18.32
N LEU A 321 7.75 -7.45 -18.08
CA LEU A 321 8.56 -8.66 -18.31
C LEU A 321 8.96 -8.80 -19.77
N LYS A 322 8.01 -8.69 -20.69
CA LYS A 322 8.29 -8.75 -22.14
C LYS A 322 9.31 -7.68 -22.56
N TYR A 323 9.23 -6.52 -21.94
CA TYR A 323 10.19 -5.45 -22.19
C TYR A 323 11.59 -5.82 -21.68
N LEU A 324 11.69 -6.35 -20.45
CA LEU A 324 12.96 -6.81 -19.87
C LEU A 324 13.57 -7.97 -20.67
N GLU A 325 12.75 -8.92 -21.12
CA GLU A 325 13.19 -10.00 -22.01
C GLU A 325 13.84 -9.46 -23.29
N ARG A 326 13.23 -8.43 -23.90
CA ARG A 326 13.80 -7.77 -25.08
C ARG A 326 15.13 -7.08 -24.77
N LEU A 327 15.22 -6.37 -23.64
CA LEU A 327 16.46 -5.71 -23.24
C LEU A 327 17.57 -6.75 -23.00
N ARG A 328 17.27 -7.86 -22.31
CA ARG A 328 18.23 -8.95 -22.08
C ARG A 328 18.69 -9.60 -23.39
N ALA A 329 17.78 -9.82 -24.34
CA ALA A 329 18.09 -10.40 -25.64
C ALA A 329 18.99 -9.50 -26.50
N GLN A 330 18.95 -8.19 -26.31
CA GLN A 330 19.76 -7.22 -27.02
C GLN A 330 21.10 -6.93 -26.32
N ALA A 331 21.22 -7.29 -25.05
CA ALA A 331 22.39 -6.98 -24.25
C ALA A 331 23.54 -7.96 -24.49
N ILE A 332 24.76 -7.41 -24.40
CA ILE A 332 26.00 -8.22 -24.36
C ILE A 332 26.29 -8.53 -22.90
N ILE A 333 26.02 -9.78 -22.45
CA ILE A 333 26.25 -10.24 -21.09
C ILE A 333 27.41 -11.21 -21.05
N GLU A 334 28.54 -10.79 -20.49
CA GLU A 334 29.74 -11.61 -20.31
C GLU A 334 29.81 -12.15 -18.88
N TRP A 335 29.61 -13.44 -18.73
CA TRP A 335 29.67 -14.13 -17.45
C TRP A 335 31.11 -14.53 -17.08
N LYS A 336 31.60 -14.10 -15.92
CA LYS A 336 32.87 -14.53 -15.34
C LYS A 336 32.69 -15.59 -14.23
N SER A 337 31.43 -15.79 -13.78
CA SER A 337 31.01 -16.81 -12.81
C SER A 337 29.97 -17.74 -13.42
N PRO A 338 30.33 -19.01 -13.71
CA PRO A 338 29.38 -20.00 -14.25
C PRO A 338 28.21 -20.28 -13.29
N SER A 339 28.45 -20.29 -11.98
CA SER A 339 27.40 -20.52 -10.97
C SER A 339 26.39 -19.36 -10.94
N LEU A 340 26.85 -18.12 -11.11
CA LEU A 340 25.97 -16.96 -11.15
C LEU A 340 25.13 -16.96 -12.45
N LYS A 341 25.71 -17.42 -13.56
CA LYS A 341 24.96 -17.62 -14.81
C LYS A 341 23.84 -18.64 -14.61
N ALA A 342 24.16 -19.79 -14.00
CA ALA A 342 23.15 -20.80 -13.72
C ALA A 342 22.02 -20.28 -12.84
N ALA A 343 22.35 -19.52 -11.79
CA ALA A 343 21.36 -18.86 -10.94
C ALA A 343 20.49 -17.87 -11.72
N PHE A 344 21.09 -17.07 -12.62
CA PHE A 344 20.34 -16.18 -13.50
C PHE A 344 19.35 -16.93 -14.39
N ASP A 345 19.81 -18.00 -15.05
CA ASP A 345 18.97 -18.81 -15.94
C ASP A 345 17.75 -19.40 -15.17
N VAL A 346 17.96 -19.85 -13.95
CA VAL A 346 16.87 -20.31 -13.04
C VAL A 346 15.93 -19.15 -12.71
N GLY A 347 16.47 -18.01 -12.30
CA GLY A 347 15.67 -16.86 -11.88
C GLY A 347 14.80 -16.28 -13.01
N VAL A 348 15.29 -16.27 -14.25
CA VAL A 348 14.50 -15.86 -15.43
C VAL A 348 13.30 -16.80 -15.63
N VAL A 349 13.50 -18.11 -15.51
CA VAL A 349 12.39 -19.08 -15.63
C VAL A 349 11.39 -18.93 -14.50
N GLU A 350 11.84 -18.71 -13.26
CA GLU A 350 10.97 -18.50 -12.11
C GLU A 350 10.15 -17.20 -12.23
N ALA A 351 10.77 -16.11 -12.67
CA ALA A 351 10.07 -14.85 -12.93
C ALA A 351 8.95 -15.02 -13.98
N GLY A 352 9.22 -15.75 -15.06
CA GLY A 352 8.21 -16.06 -16.06
C GLY A 352 7.05 -16.91 -15.52
N LYS A 353 7.35 -17.94 -14.70
CA LYS A 353 6.32 -18.79 -14.09
C LYS A 353 5.43 -18.00 -13.11
N ALA A 354 6.02 -17.17 -12.26
CA ALA A 354 5.29 -16.36 -11.28
C ALA A 354 4.25 -15.46 -11.98
N LEU A 355 4.61 -14.87 -13.11
CA LEU A 355 3.68 -14.04 -13.90
C LEU A 355 2.56 -14.83 -14.57
N VAL A 356 2.88 -16.03 -15.08
CA VAL A 356 1.85 -16.92 -15.66
C VAL A 356 0.86 -17.34 -14.58
N GLU A 357 1.32 -17.64 -13.37
CA GLU A 357 0.45 -17.97 -12.23
C GLU A 357 -0.38 -16.77 -11.77
N GLU A 358 0.19 -15.57 -11.72
CA GLU A 358 -0.54 -14.36 -11.39
C GLU A 358 -1.61 -14.04 -12.44
N ALA A 359 -1.27 -14.14 -13.72
CA ALA A 359 -2.21 -14.00 -14.81
C ALA A 359 -3.30 -15.07 -14.82
N ALA A 360 -2.98 -16.30 -14.41
CA ALA A 360 -3.96 -17.38 -14.28
C ALA A 360 -4.94 -17.17 -13.11
N LYS A 361 -4.45 -16.65 -11.98
CA LYS A 361 -5.29 -16.28 -10.83
C LYS A 361 -6.21 -15.09 -11.13
N ALA A 362 -5.76 -14.19 -12.00
CA ALA A 362 -6.54 -13.05 -12.48
C ALA A 362 -7.54 -13.42 -13.60
N ARG A 363 -7.47 -14.64 -14.14
CA ARG A 363 -8.40 -15.11 -15.17
C ARG A 363 -9.67 -15.63 -14.51
N PRO A 364 -10.86 -15.13 -14.91
CA PRO A 364 -12.11 -15.66 -14.39
C PRO A 364 -12.27 -17.15 -14.73
N ALA A 365 -12.91 -17.88 -13.84
CA ALA A 365 -13.36 -19.23 -14.14
C ALA A 365 -14.20 -19.19 -15.43
N ALA A 366 -13.85 -20.00 -16.43
CA ALA A 366 -14.61 -20.07 -17.66
C ALA A 366 -16.09 -20.33 -17.32
N PRO A 367 -17.06 -19.65 -17.99
CA PRO A 367 -18.47 -19.89 -17.75
C PRO A 367 -18.75 -21.39 -17.96
N PRO A 368 -19.60 -22.00 -17.13
CA PRO A 368 -19.97 -23.41 -17.31
C PRO A 368 -20.49 -23.58 -18.74
N LYS A 369 -19.88 -24.53 -19.46
CA LYS A 369 -20.35 -24.88 -20.79
C LYS A 369 -21.85 -25.14 -20.71
N ALA A 370 -22.63 -24.35 -21.45
CA ALA A 370 -24.06 -24.59 -21.59
C ALA A 370 -24.25 -26.06 -21.97
N GLY A 371 -24.89 -26.81 -21.07
CA GLY A 371 -25.12 -28.22 -21.26
C GLY A 371 -25.88 -28.40 -22.55
N SER A 372 -25.31 -29.14 -23.48
CA SER A 372 -26.06 -29.76 -24.58
C SER A 372 -27.05 -30.73 -23.94
N ASN A 373 -28.27 -30.31 -23.78
CA ASN A 373 -29.36 -31.20 -23.46
C ASN A 373 -29.74 -31.95 -24.76
N PRO A 374 -29.90 -33.28 -24.68
CA PRO A 374 -30.28 -34.10 -25.83
C PRO A 374 -31.69 -33.85 -26.37
#